data_06999d010ffa04c5f2453de6c70589d7
#
_entry.id   06999d010ffa04c5f2453de6c70589d7
#
_cell.length_a   1.000
_cell.length_b   1.000
_cell.length_c   1.000
_cell.angle_alpha   90.00
_cell.angle_beta   90.00
_cell.angle_gamma   90.00
#
_symmetry.space_group_name_H-M   'P 1'
#
loop_
_entity.id
_entity.type
_entity.pdbx_description
1 polymer ?
#
loop_
_entity_poly.entity_id
_entity_poly.type
_entity_poly.pdbx_seq_one_letter_code
_entity_poly.pdbx_strand_id
1 'polypeptide(L)'
;RPDLEVVTSADVLPEIREYERFATASAEAYARPAVIRYLDGLAARLAAADQPAPAVMTSGGGMQPAAVAARHAAALALSGPAGGVVGAAAVLAALAE
;
A
#
# COMPACT_ATOMS: atom_id res chain seq x y z
N ARG A 1 14.92 1.26 -20.70
CA ARG A 1 14.54 2.65 -20.40
C ARG A 1 14.55 2.88 -18.91
N PRO A 2 15.42 3.75 -18.39
CA PRO A 2 15.52 3.98 -16.94
C PRO A 2 14.33 4.74 -16.35
N ASP A 3 13.48 5.33 -17.20
CA ASP A 3 12.28 6.06 -16.84
C ASP A 3 11.04 5.15 -16.66
N LEU A 4 11.17 3.85 -16.96
CA LEU A 4 10.07 2.90 -16.84
C LEU A 4 10.09 2.19 -15.49
N GLU A 5 8.93 2.19 -14.85
CA GLU A 5 8.71 1.33 -13.68
C GLU A 5 8.49 -0.10 -14.15
N VAL A 6 9.32 -1.01 -13.67
CA VAL A 6 9.27 -2.43 -14.03
C VAL A 6 8.76 -3.24 -12.85
N VAL A 7 7.77 -4.08 -13.11
CA VAL A 7 7.16 -4.97 -12.11
C VAL A 7 7.26 -6.40 -12.62
N THR A 8 7.78 -7.31 -11.81
CA THR A 8 7.75 -8.73 -12.12
C THR A 8 6.60 -9.40 -11.38
N SER A 9 5.96 -10.36 -12.03
CA SER A 9 4.84 -11.08 -11.41
C SER A 9 5.26 -11.89 -10.18
N ALA A 10 6.49 -12.39 -10.18
CA ALA A 10 7.03 -13.15 -9.05
C ALA A 10 7.27 -12.30 -7.81
N ASP A 11 7.61 -11.00 -7.98
CA ASP A 11 7.81 -10.07 -6.87
C ASP A 11 6.48 -9.63 -6.24
N VAL A 12 5.44 -9.54 -7.07
CA VAL A 12 4.12 -9.07 -6.61
C VAL A 12 3.33 -10.19 -5.97
N LEU A 13 3.30 -11.36 -6.59
CA LEU A 13 2.54 -12.51 -6.11
C LEU A 13 3.31 -13.80 -6.44
N PRO A 14 4.18 -14.29 -5.54
CA PRO A 14 5.02 -15.45 -5.79
C PRO A 14 4.23 -16.77 -5.67
N GLU A 15 3.20 -16.92 -6.49
CA GLU A 15 2.33 -18.10 -6.54
C GLU A 15 2.45 -18.79 -7.90
N ILE A 16 2.10 -20.08 -7.95
CA ILE A 16 2.21 -20.90 -9.16
C ILE A 16 1.12 -20.53 -10.20
N ARG A 17 0.00 -19.98 -9.77
CA ARG A 17 -1.13 -19.65 -10.63
C ARG A 17 -0.81 -18.45 -11.54
N GLU A 18 -0.61 -18.71 -12.80
CA GLU A 18 -0.17 -17.69 -13.76
C GLU A 18 -1.19 -16.57 -13.96
N TYR A 19 -2.48 -16.90 -14.07
CA TYR A 19 -3.50 -15.89 -14.32
C TYR A 19 -3.57 -14.86 -13.18
N GLU A 20 -3.69 -15.35 -11.96
CA GLU A 20 -3.77 -14.47 -10.77
C GLU A 20 -2.49 -13.67 -10.60
N ARG A 21 -1.34 -14.30 -10.85
CA ARG A 21 -0.04 -13.66 -10.76
C ARG A 21 0.11 -12.52 -11.77
N PHE A 22 -0.22 -12.76 -13.04
CA PHE A 22 -0.12 -11.74 -14.07
C PHE A 22 -1.20 -10.66 -13.93
N ALA A 23 -2.41 -11.01 -13.52
CA ALA A 23 -3.47 -10.03 -13.27
C ALA A 23 -3.08 -9.07 -12.14
N THR A 24 -2.55 -9.61 -11.04
CA THR A 24 -2.07 -8.79 -9.91
C THR A 24 -0.88 -7.94 -10.30
N ALA A 25 0.08 -8.49 -11.04
CA ALA A 25 1.23 -7.74 -11.54
C ALA A 25 0.83 -6.61 -12.48
N SER A 26 -0.18 -6.83 -13.33
CA SER A 26 -0.70 -5.81 -14.24
C SER A 26 -1.36 -4.66 -13.47
N ALA A 27 -2.15 -4.97 -12.45
CA ALA A 27 -2.75 -3.96 -11.58
C ALA A 27 -1.67 -3.17 -10.82
N GLU A 28 -0.66 -3.86 -10.31
CA GLU A 28 0.48 -3.24 -9.64
C GLU A 28 1.22 -2.29 -10.57
N ALA A 29 1.55 -2.73 -11.78
CA ALA A 29 2.27 -1.92 -12.76
C ALA A 29 1.48 -0.67 -13.16
N TYR A 30 0.16 -0.79 -13.26
CA TYR A 30 -0.72 0.34 -13.57
C TYR A 30 -0.80 1.35 -12.42
N ALA A 31 -0.98 0.87 -11.20
CA ALA A 31 -1.22 1.73 -10.04
C ALA A 31 0.05 2.30 -9.42
N ARG A 32 1.15 1.56 -9.45
CA ARG A 32 2.39 1.90 -8.73
C ARG A 32 2.91 3.30 -9.01
N PRO A 33 3.02 3.77 -10.26
CA PRO A 33 3.54 5.11 -10.51
C PRO A 33 2.72 6.23 -9.87
N ALA A 34 1.38 6.10 -9.88
CA ALA A 34 0.49 7.07 -9.25
C ALA A 34 0.61 7.04 -7.72
N VAL A 35 0.69 5.84 -7.14
CA VAL A 35 0.86 5.66 -5.69
C VAL A 35 2.19 6.22 -5.22
N ILE A 36 3.28 5.95 -5.94
CA ILE A 36 4.61 6.50 -5.63
C ILE A 36 4.55 8.04 -5.61
N ARG A 37 4.02 8.64 -6.66
CA ARG A 37 3.91 10.11 -6.72
C ARG A 37 3.09 10.70 -5.58
N TYR A 38 1.98 10.05 -5.25
CA TYR A 38 1.12 10.50 -4.16
C TYR A 38 1.83 10.40 -2.80
N LEU A 39 2.42 9.25 -2.49
CA LEU A 39 3.06 9.02 -1.20
C LEU A 39 4.33 9.85 -1.04
N ASP A 40 5.13 10.02 -2.10
CA ASP A 40 6.30 10.88 -2.08
C ASP A 40 5.89 12.36 -1.84
N GLY A 41 4.85 12.81 -2.51
CA GLY A 41 4.33 14.16 -2.31
C GLY A 41 3.77 14.38 -0.89
N LEU A 42 3.10 13.38 -0.33
CA LEU A 42 2.62 13.41 1.05
C LEU A 42 3.79 13.45 2.03
N ALA A 43 4.77 12.59 1.86
CA ALA A 43 5.97 12.54 2.71
C ALA A 43 6.72 13.87 2.68
N ALA A 44 6.87 14.48 1.51
CA ALA A 44 7.53 15.78 1.37
C ALA A 44 6.76 16.89 2.10
N ARG A 45 5.45 16.90 2.00
CA ARG A 45 4.60 17.89 2.71
C ARG A 45 4.64 17.72 4.22
N LEU A 46 4.64 16.49 4.69
CA LEU A 46 4.76 16.20 6.13
C LEU A 46 6.14 16.60 6.66
N ALA A 47 7.21 16.30 5.92
CA ALA A 47 8.56 16.70 6.28
C ALA A 47 8.69 18.24 6.36
N ALA A 48 8.09 18.97 5.41
CA ALA A 48 8.08 20.42 5.41
C ALA A 48 7.30 21.00 6.63
N ALA A 49 6.34 20.26 7.15
CA ALA A 49 5.57 20.61 8.35
C ALA A 49 6.19 20.04 9.65
N ASP A 50 7.40 19.52 9.57
CA ASP A 50 8.12 18.89 10.70
C ASP A 50 7.34 17.71 11.31
N GLN A 51 6.64 16.96 10.46
CA GLN A 51 5.90 15.79 10.83
C GLN A 51 6.63 14.51 10.41
N PRO A 52 6.45 13.39 11.13
CA PRO A 52 7.09 12.13 10.78
C PRO A 52 6.62 11.60 9.43
N ALA A 53 7.42 10.73 8.83
CA ALA A 53 7.05 10.03 7.60
C ALA A 53 5.76 9.22 7.82
N PRO A 54 4.86 9.19 6.82
CA PRO A 54 3.58 8.51 7.00
C PRO A 54 3.73 6.99 6.98
N ALA A 55 2.89 6.32 7.74
CA ALA A 55 2.61 4.90 7.59
C ALA A 55 1.23 4.73 6.97
N VAL A 56 1.05 3.70 6.17
CA VAL A 56 -0.21 3.45 5.45
C VAL A 56 -0.77 2.08 5.78
N MET A 57 -2.09 2.00 5.82
CA MET A 57 -2.82 0.75 6.02
C MET A 57 -2.83 -0.06 4.72
N THR A 58 -2.60 -1.35 4.83
CA THR A 58 -2.74 -2.30 3.71
C THR A 58 -4.09 -3.01 3.76
N SER A 59 -4.47 -3.64 2.65
CA SER A 59 -5.71 -4.42 2.56
C SER A 59 -5.73 -5.62 3.53
N GLY A 60 -4.58 -6.08 3.98
CA GLY A 60 -4.47 -7.12 5.01
C GLY A 60 -4.66 -6.61 6.44
N GLY A 61 -4.88 -5.32 6.65
CA GLY A 61 -5.10 -4.71 7.96
C GLY A 61 -3.82 -4.34 8.71
N GLY A 62 -2.65 -4.53 8.10
CA GLY A 62 -1.38 -4.13 8.67
C GLY A 62 -0.96 -2.71 8.26
N MET A 63 0.00 -2.17 8.99
CA MET A 63 0.60 -0.86 8.68
C MET A 63 1.98 -1.03 8.09
N GLN A 64 2.32 -0.24 7.09
CA GLN A 64 3.65 -0.22 6.49
C GLN A 64 4.14 1.23 6.31
N PRO A 65 5.46 1.47 6.40
CA PRO A 65 6.00 2.77 6.00
C PRO A 65 5.63 3.09 4.55
N ALA A 66 5.36 4.35 4.27
CA ALA A 66 4.94 4.78 2.92
C ALA A 66 5.93 4.36 1.83
N ALA A 67 7.24 4.42 2.11
CA ALA A 67 8.26 4.03 1.14
C ALA A 67 8.19 2.55 0.75
N VAL A 68 7.83 1.67 1.70
CA VAL A 68 7.62 0.23 1.44
C VAL A 68 6.29 0.02 0.73
N ALA A 69 5.22 0.65 1.20
CA ALA A 69 3.88 0.53 0.63
C ALA A 69 3.82 1.00 -0.83
N ALA A 70 4.58 2.02 -1.19
CA ALA A 70 4.64 2.54 -2.55
C ALA A 70 5.08 1.49 -3.58
N ARG A 71 5.86 0.50 -3.14
CA ARG A 71 6.31 -0.61 -4.01
C ARG A 71 5.33 -1.77 -4.08
N HIS A 72 4.23 -1.70 -3.35
CA HIS A 72 3.18 -2.73 -3.27
C HIS A 72 1.81 -2.08 -3.40
N ALA A 73 1.60 -1.33 -4.49
CA ALA A 73 0.38 -0.55 -4.70
C ALA A 73 -0.89 -1.41 -4.69
N ALA A 74 -0.82 -2.64 -5.21
CA ALA A 74 -1.96 -3.57 -5.18
C ALA A 74 -2.40 -3.92 -3.75
N ALA A 75 -1.47 -3.94 -2.79
CA ALA A 75 -1.79 -4.21 -1.39
C ALA A 75 -2.52 -3.04 -0.70
N LEU A 76 -2.63 -1.90 -1.35
CA LEU A 76 -3.38 -0.75 -0.85
C LEU A 76 -4.84 -0.76 -1.30
N ALA A 77 -5.20 -1.63 -2.24
CA ALA A 77 -6.57 -1.79 -2.68
C ALA A 77 -7.46 -2.21 -1.50
N LEU A 78 -8.61 -1.55 -1.34
CA LEU A 78 -9.53 -1.80 -0.23
C LEU A 78 -8.93 -1.60 1.17
N SER A 79 -7.86 -0.83 1.29
CA SER A 79 -7.24 -0.53 2.58
C SER A 79 -8.13 0.33 3.48
N GLY A 80 -9.00 1.15 2.90
CA GLY A 80 -10.00 1.93 3.65
C GLY A 80 -10.95 1.04 4.45
N PRO A 81 -11.65 0.08 3.83
CA PRO A 81 -12.46 -0.90 4.55
C PRO A 81 -11.67 -1.72 5.58
N ALA A 82 -10.45 -2.16 5.23
CA ALA A 82 -9.59 -2.88 6.17
C ALA A 82 -9.26 -2.03 7.41
N GLY A 83 -8.91 -0.76 7.21
CA GLY A 83 -8.67 0.19 8.29
C GLY A 83 -9.91 0.43 9.14
N GLY A 84 -11.08 0.46 8.51
CA GLY A 84 -12.36 0.57 9.22
C GLY A 84 -12.61 -0.60 10.17
N VAL A 85 -12.34 -1.82 9.73
CA VAL A 85 -12.48 -3.02 10.56
C VAL A 85 -11.50 -2.98 11.74
N VAL A 86 -10.24 -2.66 11.48
CA VAL A 86 -9.20 -2.55 12.53
C VAL A 86 -9.58 -1.47 13.54
N GLY A 87 -10.03 -0.30 13.05
CA GLY A 87 -10.45 0.80 13.90
C GLY A 87 -11.67 0.44 14.76
N ALA A 88 -12.67 -0.21 14.18
CA ALA A 88 -13.83 -0.66 14.92
C ALA A 88 -13.48 -1.66 16.01
N ALA A 89 -12.59 -2.62 15.70
CA ALA A 89 -12.10 -3.59 16.68
C ALA A 89 -11.39 -2.90 17.84
N ALA A 90 -10.56 -1.90 17.56
CA ALA A 90 -9.84 -1.14 18.59
C ALA A 90 -10.81 -0.36 19.49
N VAL A 91 -11.83 0.28 18.92
CA VAL A 91 -12.86 0.99 19.70
C VAL A 91 -13.65 0.04 20.58
N LEU A 92 -14.09 -1.10 20.03
CA LEU A 92 -14.83 -2.12 20.80
C LEU A 92 -13.99 -2.67 21.96
N ALA A 93 -12.70 -2.93 21.71
CA ALA A 93 -11.78 -3.39 22.77
C ALA A 93 -11.65 -2.34 23.89
N ALA A 94 -11.54 -1.06 23.54
CA ALA A 94 -11.47 0.03 24.51
C ALA A 94 -12.75 0.18 25.33
N LEU A 95 -13.91 -0.03 24.69
CA LEU A 95 -15.22 0.05 25.39
C LEU A 95 -15.49 -1.15 26.31
N ALA A 96 -14.83 -2.30 26.07
CA ALA A 96 -14.98 -3.50 26.89
C ALA A 96 -14.20 -3.44 28.21
N GLU A 97 -13.31 -2.48 28.38
CA GLU A 97 -12.54 -2.27 29.60
C GLU A 97 -13.33 -1.51 30.70
#